data_266775d356f3ce3c1ebb8dc5ae4bbdde
#
_entry.id   266775d356f3ce3c1ebb8dc5ae4bbdde
#
_cell.length_a   1.000
_cell.length_b   1.000
_cell.length_c   1.000
_cell.angle_alpha   90.00
_cell.angle_beta   90.00
_cell.angle_gamma   90.00
#
_symmetry.space_group_name_H-M   'P 1'
#
loop_
_entity.id
_entity.type
_entity.pdbx_description
1 polymer ?
#
loop_
_entity_poly.entity_id
_entity_poly.type
_entity_poly.pdbx_seq_one_letter_code
_entity_poly.pdbx_strand_id
1 'polypeptide(L)'
;MYDFDYIARSDGWLTSYNAAGLHGAVPVPGVSYAEAYFGKQNGRFINYWESDDSYDFGLKTESFRRFEKVSFYGKMQYRYFRGQHMSGSILLNPGDRPFDLVEFTPGTKTREQYILSGGVGFLLTKKLTGGLRIDYEADNYAKRKDLRHSNTMMDLNLSAGFVYRFAAVELGANYLYRKNTERVLCEQIGTTGENYDMFFNKGVWFGEKGLWTGNGMHLNEPGISGLPMKDSEQGAALQIAFR
;
A
#
# COMPACT_ATOMS: atom_id res chain seq x y z
N MET A 1 19.98 18.55 -14.83
CA MET A 1 18.56 18.16 -14.77
C MET A 1 18.36 17.47 -13.42
N TYR A 2 17.56 18.02 -12.54
CA TYR A 2 17.35 17.39 -11.22
C TYR A 2 16.34 16.25 -11.39
N ASP A 3 16.75 15.05 -10.99
CA ASP A 3 15.86 13.89 -10.90
C ASP A 3 14.84 14.13 -9.77
N PHE A 4 13.57 13.74 -9.97
CA PHE A 4 12.52 13.89 -8.96
C PHE A 4 12.88 13.15 -7.68
N ASP A 5 13.44 11.94 -7.79
CA ASP A 5 13.87 11.15 -6.64
C ASP A 5 14.99 11.83 -5.84
N TYR A 6 15.90 12.54 -6.52
CA TYR A 6 16.92 13.34 -5.84
C TYR A 6 16.28 14.50 -5.05
N ILE A 7 15.33 15.21 -5.66
CA ILE A 7 14.61 16.31 -5.01
C ILE A 7 13.81 15.77 -3.81
N ALA A 8 13.10 14.68 -3.98
CA ALA A 8 12.29 14.06 -2.92
C ALA A 8 13.16 13.59 -1.74
N ARG A 9 14.35 13.04 -2.00
CA ARG A 9 15.28 12.61 -0.94
C ARG A 9 15.99 13.79 -0.26
N SER A 10 16.21 14.88 -0.97
CA SER A 10 16.87 16.08 -0.42
C SER A 10 15.94 16.93 0.42
N ASP A 11 14.63 16.75 0.31
CA ASP A 11 13.62 17.54 0.99
C ASP A 11 12.65 16.64 1.76
N GLY A 12 12.87 16.55 3.06
CA GLY A 12 12.05 15.74 3.97
C GLY A 12 10.57 16.14 4.00
N TRP A 13 10.22 17.35 3.57
CA TRP A 13 8.83 17.78 3.51
C TRP A 13 8.04 17.16 2.36
N LEU A 14 8.69 16.85 1.22
CA LEU A 14 8.05 16.15 0.10
C LEU A 14 7.68 14.71 0.45
N THR A 15 8.50 14.05 1.24
CA THR A 15 8.29 12.66 1.66
C THR A 15 7.45 12.54 2.92
N SER A 16 7.27 13.65 3.67
CA SER A 16 6.48 13.66 4.91
C SER A 16 4.99 13.59 4.64
N TYR A 17 4.25 13.07 5.60
CA TYR A 17 2.78 13.16 5.59
C TYR A 17 2.24 14.56 5.87
N ASN A 18 3.10 15.54 6.22
CA ASN A 18 2.70 16.91 6.49
C ASN A 18 2.81 17.79 5.23
N ALA A 19 1.74 17.84 4.45
CA ALA A 19 1.70 18.63 3.21
C ALA A 19 1.86 20.16 3.43
N ALA A 20 1.77 20.66 4.66
CA ALA A 20 2.06 22.07 4.95
C ALA A 20 3.51 22.44 4.64
N GLY A 21 4.44 21.48 4.68
CA GLY A 21 5.83 21.66 4.32
C GLY A 21 6.08 21.91 2.83
N LEU A 22 5.20 21.43 1.95
CA LEU A 22 5.32 21.55 0.49
C LEU A 22 5.51 23.01 0.02
N HIS A 23 4.96 23.99 0.74
CA HIS A 23 5.00 25.37 0.30
C HIS A 23 6.35 26.06 0.56
N GLY A 24 7.26 25.49 1.32
CA GLY A 24 8.49 26.18 1.69
C GLY A 24 9.79 25.50 1.34
N ALA A 25 9.72 24.25 1.02
CA ALA A 25 10.85 23.37 1.04
C ALA A 25 11.50 23.16 -0.34
N VAL A 26 10.74 23.12 -1.42
CA VAL A 26 11.26 22.72 -2.73
C VAL A 26 11.91 23.89 -3.46
N PRO A 27 13.18 23.80 -3.88
CA PRO A 27 13.90 24.89 -4.54
C PRO A 27 13.39 25.18 -5.97
N VAL A 28 12.61 24.30 -6.56
CA VAL A 28 12.08 24.44 -7.91
C VAL A 28 10.59 24.79 -7.91
N PRO A 29 10.10 25.62 -8.87
CA PRO A 29 8.70 26.00 -8.93
C PRO A 29 7.77 24.85 -9.37
N GLY A 30 8.31 23.83 -10.00
CA GLY A 30 7.57 22.64 -10.41
C GLY A 30 8.46 21.60 -11.05
N VAL A 31 8.09 20.35 -10.83
CA VAL A 31 8.71 19.19 -11.45
C VAL A 31 7.64 18.12 -11.66
N SER A 32 7.70 17.44 -12.79
CA SER A 32 6.82 16.30 -13.12
C SER A 32 7.62 15.26 -13.84
N TYR A 33 7.31 13.99 -13.57
CA TYR A 33 7.87 12.91 -14.33
C TYR A 33 6.84 11.80 -14.56
N ALA A 34 7.08 10.99 -15.58
CA ALA A 34 6.32 9.80 -15.87
C ALA A 34 7.29 8.66 -16.18
N GLU A 35 6.99 7.49 -15.68
CA GLU A 35 7.80 6.29 -15.81
C GLU A 35 6.92 5.12 -16.20
N ALA A 36 7.43 4.27 -17.12
CA ALA A 36 6.90 2.96 -17.41
C ALA A 36 8.00 1.94 -17.16
N TYR A 37 7.68 0.86 -16.47
CA TYR A 37 8.65 -0.19 -16.18
C TYR A 37 8.08 -1.58 -16.45
N PHE A 38 8.98 -2.51 -16.74
CA PHE A 38 8.70 -3.93 -16.86
C PHE A 38 9.81 -4.68 -16.13
N GLY A 39 9.42 -5.64 -15.29
CA GLY A 39 10.31 -6.53 -14.57
C GLY A 39 10.00 -7.99 -14.86
N LYS A 40 11.03 -8.82 -14.93
CA LYS A 40 10.91 -10.27 -14.95
C LYS A 40 11.90 -10.87 -13.97
N GLN A 41 11.43 -11.79 -13.13
CA GLN A 41 12.23 -12.49 -12.13
C GLN A 41 12.07 -13.99 -12.30
N ASN A 42 13.21 -14.70 -12.28
CA ASN A 42 13.28 -16.17 -12.28
C ASN A 42 14.29 -16.59 -11.20
N GLY A 43 13.93 -17.56 -10.38
CA GLY A 43 14.85 -18.08 -9.36
C GLY A 43 14.13 -18.91 -8.31
N ARG A 44 14.90 -19.72 -7.57
CA ARG A 44 14.36 -20.61 -6.54
C ARG A 44 14.70 -20.18 -5.12
N PHE A 45 15.47 -19.12 -4.96
CA PHE A 45 15.77 -18.54 -3.63
C PHE A 45 14.69 -17.50 -3.30
N ILE A 46 13.55 -17.99 -2.85
CA ILE A 46 12.30 -17.24 -2.63
C ILE A 46 11.69 -17.62 -1.30
N ASN A 47 10.85 -16.74 -0.76
CA ASN A 47 10.00 -17.05 0.38
C ASN A 47 8.84 -17.96 -0.04
N TYR A 48 8.19 -18.60 0.95
CA TYR A 48 7.12 -19.59 0.71
C TYR A 48 5.87 -19.01 0.03
N TRP A 49 5.72 -17.69 -0.02
CA TRP A 49 4.61 -17.00 -0.69
C TRP A 49 5.00 -16.34 -2.02
N GLU A 50 6.28 -16.35 -2.38
CA GLU A 50 6.78 -15.73 -3.60
C GLU A 50 6.72 -16.69 -4.79
N SER A 51 6.99 -16.15 -5.97
CA SER A 51 7.02 -16.89 -7.24
C SER A 51 8.43 -17.17 -7.67
N ASP A 52 8.69 -18.36 -8.19
CA ASP A 52 9.93 -18.73 -8.85
C ASP A 52 10.02 -18.23 -10.31
N ASP A 53 8.90 -17.82 -10.89
CA ASP A 53 8.81 -17.22 -12.24
C ASP A 53 7.70 -16.17 -12.25
N SER A 54 8.09 -14.91 -12.27
CA SER A 54 7.15 -13.79 -12.23
C SER A 54 7.52 -12.66 -13.19
N TYR A 55 6.52 -11.88 -13.56
CA TYR A 55 6.72 -10.60 -14.19
C TYR A 55 5.81 -9.54 -13.56
N ASP A 56 6.29 -8.31 -13.61
CA ASP A 56 5.51 -7.14 -13.26
C ASP A 56 5.72 -6.01 -14.27
N PHE A 57 4.71 -5.19 -14.44
CA PHE A 57 4.81 -3.95 -15.18
C PHE A 57 4.01 -2.87 -14.49
N GLY A 58 4.38 -1.63 -14.73
CA GLY A 58 3.66 -0.52 -14.16
C GLY A 58 3.91 0.80 -14.85
N LEU A 59 3.04 1.73 -14.50
CA LEU A 59 3.08 3.12 -14.91
C LEU A 59 3.06 3.98 -13.65
N LYS A 60 3.92 4.97 -13.57
CA LYS A 60 3.98 5.92 -12.48
C LYS A 60 4.07 7.33 -13.03
N THR A 61 3.30 8.24 -12.49
CA THR A 61 3.47 9.67 -12.71
C THR A 61 3.46 10.38 -11.36
N GLU A 62 4.29 11.39 -11.24
CA GLU A 62 4.43 12.17 -10.02
C GLU A 62 4.71 13.61 -10.38
N SER A 63 4.06 14.53 -9.70
CA SER A 63 4.12 15.96 -10.01
C SER A 63 4.06 16.80 -8.75
N PHE A 64 4.90 17.82 -8.72
CA PHE A 64 4.86 18.90 -7.75
C PHE A 64 4.78 20.23 -8.46
N ARG A 65 3.96 21.16 -7.95
CA ARG A 65 3.88 22.52 -8.47
C ARG A 65 3.60 23.52 -7.36
N ARG A 66 4.38 24.60 -7.35
CA ARG A 66 4.24 25.71 -6.40
C ARG A 66 3.80 26.99 -7.12
N PHE A 67 2.80 27.62 -6.52
CA PHE A 67 2.33 28.97 -6.86
C PHE A 67 2.64 29.93 -5.68
N GLU A 68 2.28 31.19 -5.82
CA GLU A 68 2.58 32.20 -4.76
C GLU A 68 2.08 31.82 -3.36
N LYS A 69 0.87 31.28 -3.26
CA LYS A 69 0.20 30.99 -1.96
C LYS A 69 -0.13 29.52 -1.76
N VAL A 70 0.01 28.69 -2.80
CA VAL A 70 -0.43 27.29 -2.76
C VAL A 70 0.58 26.41 -3.48
N SER A 71 0.81 25.24 -2.95
CA SER A 71 1.61 24.20 -3.59
C SER A 71 0.81 22.91 -3.67
N PHE A 72 0.96 22.21 -4.78
CA PHE A 72 0.28 20.94 -5.05
C PHE A 72 1.29 19.82 -5.26
N TYR A 73 0.94 18.66 -4.76
CA TYR A 73 1.61 17.39 -5.01
C TYR A 73 0.60 16.38 -5.51
N GLY A 74 0.97 15.58 -6.47
CA GLY A 74 0.16 14.47 -6.97
C GLY A 74 1.02 13.32 -7.42
N LYS A 75 0.57 12.10 -7.13
CA LYS A 75 1.15 10.85 -7.60
C LYS A 75 0.05 9.91 -8.04
N MET A 76 0.25 9.25 -9.16
CA MET A 76 -0.57 8.15 -9.63
C MET A 76 0.35 7.01 -10.06
N GLN A 77 0.04 5.79 -9.61
CA GLN A 77 0.78 4.60 -9.98
C GLN A 77 -0.19 3.45 -10.19
N TYR A 78 0.04 2.71 -11.27
CA TYR A 78 -0.56 1.41 -11.54
C TYR A 78 0.53 0.36 -11.61
N ARG A 79 0.31 -0.78 -11.00
CA ARG A 79 1.19 -1.94 -11.07
C ARG A 79 0.38 -3.20 -11.31
N TYR A 80 0.82 -4.02 -12.25
CA TYR A 80 0.33 -5.38 -12.45
C TYR A 80 1.45 -6.37 -12.18
N PHE A 81 1.17 -7.39 -11.40
CA PHE A 81 2.06 -8.50 -11.10
C PHE A 81 1.40 -9.83 -11.47
N ARG A 82 2.18 -10.75 -12.01
CA ARG A 82 1.78 -12.14 -12.21
C ARG A 82 2.92 -13.06 -11.85
N GLY A 83 2.69 -14.00 -10.92
CA GLY A 83 3.63 -15.02 -10.50
C GLY A 83 3.09 -16.43 -10.76
N GLN A 84 3.98 -17.32 -11.17
CA GLN A 84 3.69 -18.75 -11.37
C GLN A 84 4.08 -19.53 -10.11
N HIS A 85 3.53 -20.72 -9.95
CA HIS A 85 3.85 -21.70 -8.90
C HIS A 85 3.73 -21.16 -7.47
N MET A 86 2.92 -20.14 -7.27
CA MET A 86 2.73 -19.52 -5.96
C MET A 86 1.76 -20.32 -5.10
N SER A 87 2.16 -20.55 -3.87
CA SER A 87 1.34 -21.08 -2.77
C SER A 87 1.55 -20.17 -1.54
N GLY A 88 1.34 -20.66 -0.35
CA GLY A 88 1.62 -19.92 0.87
C GLY A 88 0.51 -18.95 1.23
N SER A 89 0.86 -17.74 1.67
CA SER A 89 -0.11 -16.77 2.13
C SER A 89 -1.21 -16.47 1.13
N ILE A 90 -2.44 -16.44 1.61
CA ILE A 90 -3.58 -15.89 0.86
C ILE A 90 -3.81 -14.40 1.19
N LEU A 91 -3.13 -13.85 2.19
CA LEU A 91 -3.16 -12.44 2.50
C LEU A 91 -2.33 -11.65 1.49
N LEU A 92 -2.72 -10.42 1.25
CA LEU A 92 -2.08 -9.55 0.27
C LEU A 92 -0.64 -9.18 0.69
N ASN A 93 -0.45 -8.88 1.96
CA ASN A 93 0.83 -8.54 2.56
C ASN A 93 1.09 -9.45 3.77
N PRO A 94 1.75 -10.59 3.59
CA PRO A 94 2.13 -11.47 4.70
C PRO A 94 3.04 -10.73 5.68
N GLY A 95 2.70 -10.80 6.97
CA GLY A 95 3.48 -10.14 8.04
C GLY A 95 2.92 -8.79 8.52
N ASP A 96 2.01 -8.15 7.79
CA ASP A 96 1.34 -6.92 8.26
C ASP A 96 0.34 -7.21 9.39
N ARG A 97 -0.03 -8.46 9.57
CA ARG A 97 -0.96 -8.92 10.60
C ARG A 97 -0.30 -9.90 11.56
N PRO A 98 -0.82 -10.06 12.78
CA PRO A 98 -0.28 -11.03 13.75
C PRO A 98 -0.59 -12.48 13.38
N PHE A 99 -1.23 -12.73 12.26
CA PHE A 99 -1.54 -14.06 11.75
C PHE A 99 -1.41 -14.09 10.20
N ASP A 100 -1.31 -15.29 9.66
CA ASP A 100 -1.37 -15.54 8.22
C ASP A 100 -2.28 -16.74 7.93
N LEU A 101 -2.88 -16.74 6.76
CA LEU A 101 -3.66 -17.85 6.21
C LEU A 101 -2.86 -18.46 5.06
N VAL A 102 -2.39 -19.69 5.27
CA VAL A 102 -1.47 -20.37 4.36
C VAL A 102 -2.18 -21.52 3.65
N GLU A 103 -2.08 -21.56 2.33
CA GLU A 103 -2.53 -22.65 1.48
C GLU A 103 -1.33 -23.30 0.78
N PHE A 104 -1.46 -24.59 0.40
CA PHE A 104 -0.33 -25.39 -0.05
C PHE A 104 -0.41 -25.83 -1.52
N THR A 105 -1.36 -25.31 -2.28
CA THR A 105 -1.60 -25.72 -3.67
C THR A 105 -0.97 -24.72 -4.64
N PRO A 106 0.17 -25.02 -5.30
CA PRO A 106 0.80 -24.09 -6.22
C PRO A 106 -0.09 -23.70 -7.39
N GLY A 107 -0.11 -22.43 -7.72
CA GLY A 107 -0.89 -21.89 -8.82
C GLY A 107 -0.40 -20.52 -9.28
N THR A 108 -1.06 -19.95 -10.28
CA THR A 108 -0.78 -18.59 -10.75
C THR A 108 -1.54 -17.61 -9.89
N LYS A 109 -0.82 -16.63 -9.32
CA LYS A 109 -1.40 -15.48 -8.63
C LYS A 109 -1.18 -14.20 -9.42
N THR A 110 -2.15 -13.30 -9.38
CA THR A 110 -2.10 -11.98 -10.02
C THR A 110 -2.44 -10.90 -9.01
N ARG A 111 -1.75 -9.75 -9.09
CA ARG A 111 -2.03 -8.56 -8.28
C ARG A 111 -2.15 -7.34 -9.19
N GLU A 112 -3.20 -6.57 -8.98
CA GLU A 112 -3.39 -5.25 -9.57
C GLU A 112 -3.42 -4.23 -8.45
N GLN A 113 -2.53 -3.24 -8.53
CA GLN A 113 -2.37 -2.22 -7.51
C GLN A 113 -2.55 -0.83 -8.11
N TYR A 114 -3.34 -0.01 -7.46
CA TYR A 114 -3.60 1.39 -7.79
C TYR A 114 -3.20 2.25 -6.60
N ILE A 115 -2.28 3.19 -6.81
CA ILE A 115 -1.85 4.13 -5.78
C ILE A 115 -2.12 5.55 -6.28
N LEU A 116 -2.86 6.32 -5.49
CA LEU A 116 -3.18 7.71 -5.73
C LEU A 116 -2.76 8.51 -4.50
N SER A 117 -1.98 9.56 -4.71
CA SER A 117 -1.62 10.50 -3.64
C SER A 117 -1.89 11.91 -4.09
N GLY A 118 -2.40 12.72 -3.21
CA GLY A 118 -2.63 14.14 -3.42
C GLY A 118 -2.29 14.95 -2.17
N GLY A 119 -1.61 16.07 -2.36
CA GLY A 119 -1.27 16.99 -1.29
C GLY A 119 -1.44 18.44 -1.69
N VAL A 120 -1.91 19.26 -0.77
CA VAL A 120 -1.97 20.71 -0.91
C VAL A 120 -1.39 21.39 0.31
N GLY A 121 -0.43 22.27 0.07
CA GLY A 121 0.13 23.17 1.08
C GLY A 121 -0.25 24.61 0.74
N PHE A 122 -0.70 25.39 1.71
CA PHE A 122 -1.14 26.76 1.51
C PHE A 122 -0.63 27.72 2.57
N LEU A 123 -0.25 28.90 2.14
CA LEU A 123 0.28 29.95 2.98
C LEU A 123 -0.87 30.64 3.72
N LEU A 124 -0.93 30.50 5.04
CA LEU A 124 -1.89 31.19 5.91
C LEU A 124 -1.39 32.58 6.32
N THR A 125 -0.11 32.65 6.69
CA THR A 125 0.60 33.90 7.00
C THR A 125 2.03 33.80 6.47
N LYS A 126 2.81 34.87 6.53
CA LYS A 126 4.23 34.85 6.13
C LYS A 126 5.07 33.79 6.85
N LYS A 127 4.62 33.30 8.01
CA LYS A 127 5.34 32.32 8.83
C LYS A 127 4.61 31.00 9.05
N LEU A 128 3.31 30.93 8.73
CA LEU A 128 2.47 29.77 8.98
C LEU A 128 1.92 29.22 7.67
N THR A 129 2.15 27.95 7.42
CA THR A 129 1.53 27.18 6.33
C THR A 129 0.62 26.10 6.88
N GLY A 130 -0.51 25.86 6.23
CA GLY A 130 -1.38 24.71 6.44
C GLY A 130 -1.26 23.70 5.30
N GLY A 131 -1.67 22.47 5.51
CA GLY A 131 -1.66 21.46 4.47
C GLY A 131 -2.59 20.30 4.74
N LEU A 132 -3.06 19.70 3.64
CA LEU A 132 -3.88 18.50 3.61
C LEU A 132 -3.25 17.52 2.65
N ARG A 133 -3.27 16.23 3.02
CA ARG A 133 -2.79 15.13 2.17
C ARG A 133 -3.73 13.95 2.25
N ILE A 134 -3.90 13.31 1.12
CA ILE A 134 -4.60 12.03 0.94
C ILE A 134 -3.67 11.07 0.23
N ASP A 135 -3.52 9.86 0.75
CA ASP A 135 -2.90 8.74 0.08
C ASP A 135 -3.92 7.59 0.05
N TYR A 136 -4.16 7.07 -1.12
CA TYR A 136 -5.12 6.00 -1.36
C TYR A 136 -4.46 4.87 -2.13
N GLU A 137 -4.61 3.66 -1.64
CA GLU A 137 -4.17 2.43 -2.29
C GLU A 137 -5.33 1.46 -2.41
N ALA A 138 -5.50 0.88 -3.57
CA ALA A 138 -6.44 -0.21 -3.82
C ALA A 138 -5.73 -1.36 -4.52
N ASP A 139 -5.97 -2.57 -4.04
CA ASP A 139 -5.40 -3.79 -4.58
C ASP A 139 -6.46 -4.83 -4.87
N ASN A 140 -6.27 -5.55 -5.97
CA ASN A 140 -6.93 -6.82 -6.27
C ASN A 140 -5.86 -7.91 -6.36
N TYR A 141 -5.97 -8.94 -5.52
CA TYR A 141 -5.04 -10.08 -5.50
C TYR A 141 -5.81 -11.38 -5.64
N ALA A 142 -5.49 -12.18 -6.63
CA ALA A 142 -6.28 -13.36 -6.95
C ALA A 142 -5.42 -14.55 -7.37
N LYS A 143 -5.89 -15.74 -6.98
CA LYS A 143 -5.39 -17.03 -7.46
C LYS A 143 -6.48 -17.77 -8.23
N ARG A 144 -6.15 -18.28 -9.41
CA ARG A 144 -7.13 -18.91 -10.33
C ARG A 144 -7.24 -20.44 -10.21
N LYS A 145 -6.33 -21.07 -9.46
CA LYS A 145 -6.34 -22.52 -9.21
C LYS A 145 -6.87 -22.80 -7.81
N ASP A 146 -7.61 -23.89 -7.62
CA ASP A 146 -8.13 -24.28 -6.31
C ASP A 146 -6.97 -24.67 -5.34
N LEU A 147 -6.92 -24.25 -4.10
CA LEU A 147 -7.92 -23.37 -3.49
C LEU A 147 -7.81 -21.96 -4.08
N ARG A 148 -8.90 -21.42 -4.64
CA ARG A 148 -8.93 -20.07 -5.21
C ARG A 148 -9.16 -19.05 -4.11
N HIS A 149 -8.52 -17.91 -4.25
CA HIS A 149 -8.82 -16.74 -3.42
C HIS A 149 -8.90 -15.47 -4.27
N SER A 150 -9.68 -14.53 -3.80
CA SER A 150 -9.77 -13.19 -4.38
C SER A 150 -9.80 -12.19 -3.23
N ASN A 151 -8.79 -11.34 -3.17
CA ASN A 151 -8.66 -10.30 -2.18
C ASN A 151 -8.94 -8.95 -2.81
N THR A 152 -9.68 -8.12 -2.10
CA THR A 152 -9.84 -6.71 -2.41
C THR A 152 -9.39 -5.92 -1.20
N MET A 153 -8.42 -5.03 -1.38
CA MET A 153 -7.88 -4.18 -0.32
C MET A 153 -8.07 -2.70 -0.67
N MET A 154 -8.29 -1.91 0.36
CA MET A 154 -8.29 -0.45 0.34
C MET A 154 -7.50 0.05 1.55
N ASP A 155 -6.52 0.91 1.31
CA ASP A 155 -5.80 1.66 2.34
C ASP A 155 -5.96 3.16 2.07
N LEU A 156 -6.56 3.88 3.01
CA LEU A 156 -6.78 5.31 2.94
C LEU A 156 -6.04 5.99 4.09
N ASN A 157 -5.11 6.88 3.75
CA ASN A 157 -4.42 7.72 4.69
C ASN A 157 -4.81 9.19 4.46
N LEU A 158 -5.26 9.86 5.50
CA LEU A 158 -5.57 11.29 5.51
C LEU A 158 -4.64 12.00 6.49
N SER A 159 -4.13 13.14 6.10
CA SER A 159 -3.32 13.97 6.97
C SER A 159 -3.71 15.44 6.86
N ALA A 160 -3.76 16.11 8.01
CA ALA A 160 -3.94 17.55 8.11
C ALA A 160 -2.89 18.11 9.06
N GLY A 161 -2.18 19.16 8.64
CA GLY A 161 -1.09 19.68 9.44
C GLY A 161 -0.76 21.15 9.18
N PHE A 162 0.20 21.63 9.95
CA PHE A 162 0.74 22.97 9.80
C PHE A 162 2.25 22.98 10.01
N VAL A 163 2.90 24.00 9.48
CA VAL A 163 4.33 24.31 9.68
C VAL A 163 4.46 25.78 10.04
N TYR A 164 5.13 26.04 11.16
CA TYR A 164 5.50 27.39 11.58
C TYR A 164 6.99 27.61 11.38
N ARG A 165 7.35 28.72 10.73
CA ARG A 165 8.73 29.07 10.38
C ARG A 165 9.27 30.16 11.29
N PHE A 166 10.34 29.85 12.02
CA PHE A 166 11.23 30.80 12.67
C PHE A 166 12.40 31.16 11.74
N ALA A 167 13.31 32.03 12.17
CA ALA A 167 14.44 32.44 11.32
C ALA A 167 15.28 31.28 10.76
N ALA A 168 15.66 30.31 11.59
CA ALA A 168 16.51 29.17 11.23
C ALA A 168 15.85 27.82 11.50
N VAL A 169 14.62 27.77 12.00
CA VAL A 169 13.95 26.55 12.42
C VAL A 169 12.53 26.50 11.88
N GLU A 170 12.12 25.36 11.41
CA GLU A 170 10.74 25.04 11.04
C GLU A 170 10.18 24.00 12.02
N LEU A 171 9.02 24.29 12.58
CA LEU A 171 8.28 23.38 13.46
C LEU A 171 7.00 22.96 12.77
N GLY A 172 6.83 21.66 12.58
CA GLY A 172 5.65 21.08 11.99
C GLY A 172 4.89 20.19 12.96
N ALA A 173 3.58 20.16 12.81
CA ALA A 173 2.72 19.17 13.44
C ALA A 173 1.62 18.74 12.49
N ASN A 174 1.27 17.46 12.50
CA ASN A 174 0.15 16.96 11.73
C ASN A 174 -0.59 15.84 12.45
N TYR A 175 -1.88 15.78 12.19
CA TYR A 175 -2.76 14.69 12.56
C TYR A 175 -2.84 13.70 11.40
N LEU A 176 -2.87 12.42 11.73
CA LEU A 176 -2.92 11.28 10.79
C LEU A 176 -4.14 10.43 11.09
N TYR A 177 -4.86 10.08 10.06
CA TYR A 177 -5.94 9.09 10.11
C TYR A 177 -5.71 8.06 9.01
N ARG A 178 -5.68 6.77 9.38
CA ARG A 178 -5.60 5.66 8.44
C ARG A 178 -6.79 4.74 8.58
N LYS A 179 -7.30 4.28 7.47
CA LYS A 179 -8.30 3.22 7.39
C LYS A 179 -7.85 2.19 6.38
N ASN A 180 -7.58 0.97 6.86
CA ASN A 180 -7.29 -0.18 6.01
C ASN A 180 -8.46 -1.16 6.03
N THR A 181 -8.77 -1.74 4.88
CA THR A 181 -9.79 -2.77 4.76
C THR A 181 -9.30 -3.81 3.74
N GLU A 182 -9.22 -5.05 4.15
CA GLU A 182 -8.99 -6.17 3.24
C GLU A 182 -10.12 -7.18 3.37
N ARG A 183 -10.62 -7.67 2.25
CA ARG A 183 -11.63 -8.72 2.18
C ARG A 183 -11.06 -9.87 1.36
N VAL A 184 -11.03 -11.05 1.95
CA VAL A 184 -10.58 -12.29 1.31
C VAL A 184 -11.78 -13.17 1.06
N LEU A 185 -12.01 -13.53 -0.21
CA LEU A 185 -12.97 -14.56 -0.63
C LEU A 185 -12.19 -15.80 -1.03
N CYS A 186 -12.56 -16.95 -0.49
CA CYS A 186 -11.98 -18.24 -0.87
C CYS A 186 -13.08 -19.11 -1.47
N GLU A 187 -12.79 -19.74 -2.61
CA GLU A 187 -13.72 -20.56 -3.34
C GLU A 187 -13.05 -21.87 -3.79
N GLN A 188 -13.79 -22.97 -3.71
CA GLN A 188 -13.46 -24.23 -4.31
C GLN A 188 -14.45 -24.50 -5.44
N ILE A 189 -13.98 -24.59 -6.68
CA ILE A 189 -14.82 -24.77 -7.86
C ILE A 189 -14.65 -26.19 -8.43
N GLY A 190 -13.58 -26.89 -8.07
CA GLY A 190 -13.32 -28.27 -8.52
C GLY A 190 -14.36 -29.26 -8.00
N THR A 191 -14.81 -30.17 -8.87
CA THR A 191 -15.86 -31.16 -8.58
C THR A 191 -15.30 -32.47 -8.01
N THR A 192 -14.01 -32.58 -7.78
CA THR A 192 -13.31 -33.83 -7.50
C THR A 192 -13.37 -34.31 -6.06
N GLY A 193 -14.08 -33.62 -5.17
CA GLY A 193 -14.14 -34.01 -3.76
C GLY A 193 -12.80 -33.95 -3.02
N GLU A 194 -11.79 -33.32 -3.62
CA GLU A 194 -10.49 -33.11 -3.01
C GLU A 194 -10.64 -32.15 -1.82
N ASN A 195 -10.07 -32.52 -0.70
CA ASN A 195 -9.96 -31.64 0.45
C ASN A 195 -8.64 -30.87 0.34
N TYR A 196 -8.71 -29.55 0.51
CA TYR A 196 -7.53 -28.69 0.52
C TYR A 196 -7.12 -28.38 1.95
N ASP A 197 -5.84 -28.53 2.23
CA ASP A 197 -5.27 -28.15 3.52
C ASP A 197 -5.04 -26.64 3.57
N MET A 198 -5.41 -26.05 4.69
CA MET A 198 -5.04 -24.68 5.07
C MET A 198 -4.37 -24.68 6.45
N PHE A 199 -3.50 -23.75 6.67
CA PHE A 199 -2.83 -23.54 7.93
C PHE A 199 -3.05 -22.10 8.43
N PHE A 200 -3.66 -22.00 9.62
CA PHE A 200 -3.78 -20.72 10.32
C PHE A 200 -2.52 -20.49 11.13
N ASN A 201 -1.60 -19.69 10.57
CA ASN A 201 -0.31 -19.37 11.18
C ASN A 201 -0.47 -18.19 12.13
N LYS A 202 -0.22 -18.42 13.41
CA LYS A 202 -0.26 -17.41 14.50
C LYS A 202 1.11 -16.77 14.75
N GLY A 203 2.06 -16.95 13.84
CA GLY A 203 3.43 -16.49 13.92
C GLY A 203 4.43 -17.64 14.09
N VAL A 204 5.61 -17.49 13.48
CA VAL A 204 6.73 -18.44 13.54
C VAL A 204 6.32 -19.90 13.23
N TRP A 205 5.37 -20.10 12.32
CA TRP A 205 4.78 -21.39 11.97
C TRP A 205 4.09 -22.12 13.14
N PHE A 206 3.72 -21.39 14.18
CA PHE A 206 2.89 -21.92 15.26
C PHE A 206 1.42 -21.64 14.94
N GLY A 207 0.60 -22.69 14.83
CA GLY A 207 -0.79 -22.51 14.45
C GLY A 207 -1.57 -23.81 14.33
N GLU A 208 -2.67 -23.76 13.59
CA GLU A 208 -3.63 -24.86 13.47
C GLU A 208 -3.80 -25.24 11.99
N LYS A 209 -3.74 -26.55 11.71
CA LYS A 209 -4.06 -27.09 10.41
C LYS A 209 -5.56 -27.35 10.33
N GLY A 210 -6.20 -26.88 9.28
CA GLY A 210 -7.59 -27.18 8.96
C GLY A 210 -7.73 -27.72 7.56
N LEU A 211 -8.82 -28.47 7.34
CA LEU A 211 -9.22 -28.89 6.00
C LEU A 211 -10.20 -27.86 5.43
N TRP A 212 -9.96 -27.44 4.19
CA TRP A 212 -10.94 -26.65 3.45
C TRP A 212 -11.92 -27.60 2.78
N THR A 213 -13.10 -27.76 3.33
CA THR A 213 -14.15 -28.66 2.80
C THR A 213 -15.28 -27.93 2.09
N GLY A 214 -15.04 -26.74 1.54
CA GLY A 214 -16.11 -25.87 1.05
C GLY A 214 -16.89 -25.16 2.16
N ASN A 215 -17.02 -25.79 3.32
CA ASN A 215 -17.61 -25.24 4.55
C ASN A 215 -16.55 -25.03 5.65
N GLY A 216 -15.29 -25.36 5.38
CA GLY A 216 -14.21 -25.26 6.34
C GLY A 216 -13.72 -23.84 6.56
N MET A 217 -13.31 -23.55 7.79
CA MET A 217 -12.85 -22.26 8.31
C MET A 217 -13.89 -21.13 8.28
N HIS A 218 -15.16 -21.38 7.99
CA HIS A 218 -16.26 -20.40 8.08
C HIS A 218 -16.04 -19.08 7.33
N LEU A 219 -15.11 -19.06 6.36
CA LEU A 219 -14.79 -17.87 5.57
C LEU A 219 -15.90 -17.48 4.60
N ASN A 220 -16.80 -18.41 4.26
CA ASN A 220 -17.90 -18.23 3.32
C ASN A 220 -19.25 -18.74 3.89
N GLU A 221 -19.51 -18.59 5.17
CA GLU A 221 -20.85 -18.89 5.71
C GLU A 221 -21.93 -18.02 5.06
N PRO A 222 -23.16 -18.55 4.90
CA PRO A 222 -24.30 -17.75 4.43
C PRO A 222 -24.46 -16.49 5.28
N GLY A 223 -24.34 -15.32 4.66
CA GLY A 223 -24.42 -14.02 5.33
C GLY A 223 -23.07 -13.41 5.71
N ILE A 224 -21.96 -14.15 5.64
CA ILE A 224 -20.59 -13.62 5.81
C ILE A 224 -19.87 -13.76 4.47
N SER A 225 -19.74 -12.66 3.75
CA SER A 225 -19.05 -12.66 2.47
C SER A 225 -17.53 -12.45 2.67
N GLY A 226 -16.80 -13.53 2.84
CA GLY A 226 -15.35 -13.54 3.01
C GLY A 226 -14.89 -13.20 4.43
N LEU A 227 -13.57 -13.02 4.60
CA LEU A 227 -12.94 -12.58 5.82
C LEU A 227 -12.71 -11.06 5.75
N PRO A 228 -13.61 -10.22 6.29
CA PRO A 228 -13.41 -8.79 6.30
C PRO A 228 -12.46 -8.41 7.44
N MET A 229 -11.30 -7.90 7.09
CA MET A 229 -10.34 -7.32 8.04
C MET A 229 -10.40 -5.80 7.92
N LYS A 230 -10.56 -5.12 9.04
CA LYS A 230 -10.69 -3.66 9.08
C LYS A 230 -9.83 -3.10 10.19
N ASP A 231 -8.98 -2.15 9.84
CA ASP A 231 -8.14 -1.42 10.77
C ASP A 231 -8.43 0.08 10.67
N SER A 232 -8.39 0.76 11.80
CA SER A 232 -8.50 2.21 11.88
C SER A 232 -7.48 2.71 12.87
N GLU A 233 -6.62 3.61 12.42
CA GLU A 233 -5.52 4.14 13.20
C GLU A 233 -5.61 5.67 13.22
N GLN A 234 -5.21 6.25 14.36
CA GLN A 234 -5.09 7.68 14.53
C GLN A 234 -3.75 7.99 15.16
N GLY A 235 -3.14 9.08 14.71
CA GLY A 235 -1.82 9.47 15.19
C GLY A 235 -1.59 10.97 15.05
N ALA A 236 -0.53 11.42 15.70
CA ALA A 236 0.02 12.75 15.53
C ALA A 236 1.53 12.67 15.38
N ALA A 237 2.10 13.54 14.56
CA ALA A 237 3.54 13.63 14.38
C ALA A 237 4.01 15.07 14.57
N LEU A 238 5.21 15.21 15.15
CA LEU A 238 5.92 16.48 15.28
C LEU A 238 7.19 16.42 14.42
N GLN A 239 7.48 17.49 13.73
CA GLN A 239 8.64 17.62 12.86
C GLN A 239 9.43 18.87 13.20
N ILE A 240 10.75 18.76 13.15
CA ILE A 240 11.67 19.90 13.30
C ILE A 240 12.66 19.84 12.13
N ALA A 241 12.80 20.96 11.43
CA ALA A 241 13.81 21.14 10.39
C ALA A 241 14.67 22.37 10.68
N PHE A 242 15.96 22.26 10.40
CA PHE A 242 16.93 23.37 10.53
C PHE A 242 17.34 23.80 9.11
N ARG A 243 17.42 25.10 8.89
CA ARG A 243 17.84 25.72 7.63
C ARG A 243 19.26 26.28 7.72
#